data_690ed1ff655a31b5cc13e5c9ca355afe
#
_entry.id   690ed1ff655a31b5cc13e5c9ca355afe
#
_cell.length_a   1.000
_cell.length_b   1.000
_cell.length_c   1.000
_cell.angle_alpha   90.00
_cell.angle_beta   90.00
_cell.angle_gamma   90.00
#
_symmetry.space_group_name_H-M   'P 1'
#
loop_
_entity.id
_entity.type
_entity.pdbx_description
1 polymer ?
#
loop_
_entity_poly.entity_id
_entity_poly.type
_entity_poly.pdbx_seq_one_letter_code
_entity_poly.pdbx_strand_id
1 'polypeptide(L)'
;MLPLLIFVLFLLRQPTSGLDARAAAIVMRGLKRIALSGRAVCATIHQPSIAIFSDFDSLLLLKRGGEVVFFGELGEKSQKLIDYLEKYDRTPRIKPGENPATWMLTTIGAGSSSADTKPFDYAGNYAQSALRAGALKQIEDIVSGESDSNKVKFTSRFATSARTQGLTVLKRTMTIYFRTPPYNTVRMIIAVGVALIFSTVYIPFVPPTNESTLNSIMNSIYISVLFLSVNALNTILALFEFERNMFYRHKAAGMYGARATGKIG
;
A
#
# COMPACT_ATOMS: atom_id res chain seq x y z
N MET A 1 2.25 1.31 36.20
CA MET A 1 1.45 1.09 34.97
C MET A 1 2.38 1.37 33.80
N LEU A 2 3.18 0.37 33.40
CA LEU A 2 4.10 0.50 32.25
C LEU A 2 3.25 0.56 30.98
N PRO A 3 3.48 1.55 30.08
CA PRO A 3 2.80 1.56 28.81
C PRO A 3 3.25 0.32 28.02
N LEU A 4 2.30 -0.47 27.58
CA LEU A 4 2.51 -1.55 26.62
C LEU A 4 3.21 -0.93 25.40
N LEU A 5 4.52 -1.09 25.30
CA LEU A 5 5.30 -0.72 24.13
C LEU A 5 4.89 -1.69 23.02
N ILE A 6 3.83 -1.35 22.30
CA ILE A 6 3.45 -2.04 21.08
C ILE A 6 4.55 -1.70 20.08
N PHE A 7 5.47 -2.62 19.86
CA PHE A 7 6.45 -2.53 18.78
C PHE A 7 5.69 -2.57 17.47
N VAL A 8 5.46 -1.41 16.89
CA VAL A 8 4.86 -1.31 15.55
C VAL A 8 5.97 -1.09 14.57
N LEU A 9 6.19 -2.06 13.69
CA LEU A 9 7.09 -1.92 12.53
C LEU A 9 6.29 -1.37 11.34
N PHE A 10 6.68 -0.20 10.86
CA PHE A 10 6.14 0.38 9.64
C PHE A 10 7.04 0.01 8.45
N LEU A 11 6.51 -0.81 7.54
CA LEU A 11 7.15 -1.10 6.25
C LEU A 11 6.50 -0.24 5.17
N LEU A 12 7.28 0.66 4.58
CA LEU A 12 6.80 1.62 3.60
C LEU A 12 7.53 1.42 2.27
N ARG A 13 6.76 1.25 1.21
CA ARG A 13 7.31 1.17 -0.14
C ARG A 13 7.21 2.54 -0.81
N GLN A 14 8.35 3.17 -1.07
CA GLN A 14 8.48 4.44 -1.79
C GLN A 14 7.54 5.55 -1.28
N PRO A 15 7.58 5.93 0.02
CA PRO A 15 6.64 6.90 0.59
C PRO A 15 6.77 8.31 -0.01
N THR A 16 7.85 8.58 -0.74
CA THR A 16 8.12 9.88 -1.39
C THR A 16 7.91 9.86 -2.91
N SER A 17 7.49 8.73 -3.47
CA SER A 17 7.29 8.61 -4.92
C SER A 17 6.13 9.49 -5.40
N GLY A 18 6.36 10.23 -6.48
CA GLY A 18 5.35 11.14 -7.05
C GLY A 18 5.13 12.44 -6.26
N LEU A 19 5.94 12.68 -5.22
CA LEU A 19 5.88 13.92 -4.44
C LEU A 19 6.98 14.88 -4.88
N ASP A 20 6.69 16.17 -4.79
CA ASP A 20 7.72 17.20 -4.90
C ASP A 20 8.66 17.20 -3.68
N ALA A 21 9.77 17.91 -3.75
CA ALA A 21 10.78 17.92 -2.69
C ALA A 21 10.22 18.42 -1.34
N ARG A 22 9.27 19.35 -1.37
CA ARG A 22 8.66 19.91 -0.16
C ARG A 22 7.70 18.91 0.49
N ALA A 23 6.82 18.30 -0.29
CA ALA A 23 5.90 17.29 0.19
C ALA A 23 6.65 16.05 0.70
N ALA A 24 7.69 15.61 -0.02
CA ALA A 24 8.55 14.51 0.42
C ALA A 24 9.20 14.80 1.77
N ALA A 25 9.73 16.00 1.98
CA ALA A 25 10.31 16.41 3.27
C ALA A 25 9.28 16.45 4.41
N ILE A 26 8.03 16.82 4.13
CA ILE A 26 6.94 16.79 5.13
C ILE A 26 6.64 15.35 5.55
N VAL A 27 6.52 14.44 4.57
CA VAL A 27 6.28 13.02 4.82
C VAL A 27 7.43 12.42 5.65
N MET A 28 8.68 12.68 5.27
CA MET A 28 9.84 12.16 5.98
C MET A 28 9.92 12.66 7.41
N ARG A 29 9.64 13.94 7.66
CA ARG A 29 9.53 14.48 9.03
C ARG A 29 8.45 13.80 9.85
N GLY A 30 7.32 13.46 9.22
CA GLY A 30 6.26 12.67 9.85
C GLY A 30 6.76 11.27 10.24
N LEU A 31 7.46 10.58 9.34
CA LEU A 31 8.05 9.27 9.60
C LEU A 31 9.10 9.31 10.71
N LYS A 32 9.96 10.34 10.71
CA LYS A 32 10.95 10.54 11.79
C LYS A 32 10.27 10.72 13.15
N ARG A 33 9.17 11.49 13.23
CA ARG A 33 8.38 11.61 14.47
C ARG A 33 7.79 10.29 14.94
N ILE A 34 7.34 9.46 14.01
CA ILE A 34 6.85 8.11 14.31
C ILE A 34 7.99 7.25 14.88
N ALA A 35 9.17 7.28 14.27
CA ALA A 35 10.35 6.57 14.77
C ALA A 35 10.75 7.05 16.17
N LEU A 36 10.80 8.37 16.39
CA LEU A 36 11.11 8.97 17.70
C LEU A 36 10.09 8.63 18.79
N SER A 37 8.86 8.22 18.42
CA SER A 37 7.87 7.74 19.39
C SER A 37 8.07 6.26 19.80
N GLY A 38 9.24 5.68 19.51
CA GLY A 38 9.61 4.30 19.89
C GLY A 38 9.13 3.23 18.90
N ARG A 39 8.88 3.59 17.64
CA ARG A 39 8.47 2.66 16.58
C ARG A 39 9.57 2.46 15.57
N ALA A 40 9.72 1.24 15.06
CA ALA A 40 10.65 0.96 13.97
C ALA A 40 10.00 1.36 12.64
N VAL A 41 10.74 2.07 11.78
CA VAL A 41 10.31 2.45 10.44
C VAL A 41 11.34 1.95 9.43
N CYS A 42 10.92 1.13 8.48
CA CYS A 42 11.73 0.71 7.35
C CYS A 42 11.05 1.19 6.06
N ALA A 43 11.79 1.96 5.25
CA ALA A 43 11.25 2.53 4.02
C ALA A 43 12.21 2.30 2.85
N THR A 44 11.65 1.95 1.69
CA THR A 44 12.42 1.96 0.44
C THR A 44 12.28 3.34 -0.20
N ILE A 45 13.40 3.98 -0.50
CA ILE A 45 13.42 5.34 -1.08
C ILE A 45 14.20 5.29 -2.39
N HIS A 46 13.69 6.00 -3.38
CA HIS A 46 14.34 6.17 -4.67
C HIS A 46 14.92 7.58 -4.76
N GLN A 47 16.23 7.67 -4.99
CA GLN A 47 16.96 8.93 -5.22
C GLN A 47 16.61 10.03 -4.19
N PRO A 48 16.88 9.83 -2.89
CA PRO A 48 16.59 10.83 -1.88
C PRO A 48 17.49 12.08 -2.06
N SER A 49 16.93 13.25 -1.75
CA SER A 49 17.74 14.45 -1.59
C SER A 49 18.67 14.33 -0.37
N ILE A 50 19.71 15.17 -0.29
CA ILE A 50 20.64 15.20 0.87
C ILE A 50 19.85 15.35 2.18
N ALA A 51 18.88 16.27 2.21
CA ALA A 51 18.06 16.53 3.39
C ALA A 51 17.26 15.31 3.84
N ILE A 52 16.69 14.55 2.87
CA ILE A 52 15.97 13.32 3.17
C ILE A 52 16.92 12.22 3.62
N PHE A 53 18.08 12.10 2.97
CA PHE A 53 19.04 11.05 3.28
C PHE A 53 19.66 11.21 4.67
N SER A 54 19.85 12.44 5.12
CA SER A 54 20.38 12.74 6.45
C SER A 54 19.41 12.42 7.60
N ASP A 55 18.12 12.20 7.32
CA ASP A 55 17.14 11.81 8.33
C ASP A 55 17.17 10.32 8.70
N PHE A 56 17.91 9.50 7.94
CA PHE A 56 18.01 8.07 8.20
C PHE A 56 19.09 7.74 9.23
N ASP A 57 18.76 6.78 10.11
CA ASP A 57 19.69 6.29 11.12
C ASP A 57 20.57 5.15 10.56
N SER A 58 19.98 4.26 9.77
CA SER A 58 20.64 3.08 9.19
C SER A 58 20.27 2.88 7.74
N LEU A 59 21.14 2.22 6.98
CA LEU A 59 20.96 1.92 5.58
C LEU A 59 21.19 0.43 5.29
N LEU A 60 20.30 -0.16 4.52
CA LEU A 60 20.53 -1.40 3.81
C LEU A 60 20.69 -1.09 2.32
N LEU A 61 21.91 -1.21 1.80
CA LEU A 61 22.24 -0.95 0.39
C LEU A 61 22.33 -2.26 -0.37
N LEU A 62 21.51 -2.39 -1.40
CA LEU A 62 21.49 -3.56 -2.28
C LEU A 62 21.98 -3.18 -3.68
N LYS A 63 22.77 -4.05 -4.31
CA LYS A 63 23.06 -3.93 -5.73
C LYS A 63 22.03 -4.69 -6.58
N ARG A 64 22.11 -4.55 -7.88
CA ARG A 64 21.28 -5.30 -8.84
C ARG A 64 21.46 -6.80 -8.60
N GLY A 65 20.36 -7.53 -8.45
CA GLY A 65 20.37 -8.95 -8.05
C GLY A 65 20.05 -9.19 -6.57
N GLY A 66 19.94 -8.13 -5.75
CA GLY A 66 19.56 -8.23 -4.35
C GLY A 66 20.70 -8.53 -3.39
N GLU A 67 21.96 -8.51 -3.86
CA GLU A 67 23.12 -8.73 -2.99
C GLU A 67 23.40 -7.49 -2.13
N VAL A 68 23.71 -7.73 -0.85
CA VAL A 68 23.98 -6.68 0.11
C VAL A 68 25.38 -6.12 -0.09
N VAL A 69 25.46 -4.79 -0.22
CA VAL A 69 26.74 -4.05 -0.34
C VAL A 69 27.11 -3.39 0.97
N PHE A 70 26.11 -2.94 1.71
CA PHE A 70 26.31 -2.30 3.01
C PHE A 70 25.04 -2.50 3.87
N PHE A 71 25.24 -2.77 5.14
CA PHE A 71 24.19 -2.71 6.15
C PHE A 71 24.78 -2.19 7.45
N GLY A 72 24.24 -1.09 7.94
CA GLY A 72 24.71 -0.48 9.18
C GLY A 72 24.20 0.94 9.37
N GLU A 73 24.63 1.55 10.46
CA GLU A 73 24.36 2.95 10.77
C GLU A 73 25.06 3.87 9.78
N LEU A 74 24.38 4.95 9.40
CA LEU A 74 24.95 5.98 8.52
C LEU A 74 25.92 6.90 9.26
N GLY A 75 25.67 7.17 10.54
CA GLY A 75 26.41 8.15 11.33
C GLY A 75 26.10 9.60 10.93
N GLU A 76 26.78 10.54 11.55
CA GLU A 76 26.60 11.95 11.25
C GLU A 76 27.00 12.23 9.79
N LYS A 77 26.15 12.92 9.03
CA LYS A 77 26.34 13.22 7.59
C LYS A 77 26.70 12.00 6.74
N SER A 78 26.25 10.81 7.13
CA SER A 78 26.54 9.55 6.45
C SER A 78 28.02 9.15 6.41
N GLN A 79 28.83 9.65 7.36
CA GLN A 79 30.28 9.45 7.38
C GLN A 79 30.66 7.97 7.44
N LYS A 80 29.94 7.14 8.21
CA LYS A 80 30.24 5.71 8.32
C LYS A 80 30.08 4.98 6.99
N LEU A 81 29.10 5.36 6.17
CA LEU A 81 28.93 4.81 4.81
C LEU A 81 30.06 5.27 3.88
N ILE A 82 30.41 6.56 3.95
CA ILE A 82 31.48 7.15 3.12
C ILE A 82 32.80 6.46 3.44
N ASP A 83 33.21 6.39 4.70
CA ASP A 83 34.46 5.76 5.16
C ASP A 83 34.51 4.28 4.76
N TYR A 84 33.37 3.58 4.85
CA TYR A 84 33.29 2.18 4.44
C TYR A 84 33.54 2.00 2.94
N LEU A 85 32.94 2.81 2.09
CA LEU A 85 33.11 2.69 0.64
C LEU A 85 34.46 3.22 0.17
N GLU A 86 34.94 4.33 0.75
CA GLU A 86 36.26 4.93 0.41
C GLU A 86 37.45 4.10 0.88
N LYS A 87 37.22 3.09 1.74
CA LYS A 87 38.27 2.13 2.11
C LYS A 87 38.82 1.36 0.91
N TYR A 88 38.04 1.25 -0.16
CA TYR A 88 38.44 0.53 -1.36
C TYR A 88 39.06 1.47 -2.39
N ASP A 89 40.28 1.20 -2.81
CA ASP A 89 41.08 2.05 -3.73
C ASP A 89 40.39 2.38 -5.07
N ARG A 90 39.41 1.57 -5.47
CA ARG A 90 38.64 1.80 -6.70
C ARG A 90 37.43 2.72 -6.50
N THR A 91 37.14 3.10 -5.27
CA THR A 91 36.03 3.99 -4.98
C THR A 91 36.45 5.46 -5.17
N PRO A 92 35.79 6.21 -6.05
CA PRO A 92 36.07 7.64 -6.17
C PRO A 92 35.67 8.36 -4.88
N ARG A 93 36.52 9.25 -4.40
CA ARG A 93 36.21 10.04 -3.21
C ARG A 93 35.01 10.95 -3.46
N ILE A 94 34.15 11.06 -2.45
CA ILE A 94 33.00 11.95 -2.50
C ILE A 94 33.46 13.41 -2.58
N LYS A 95 32.82 14.19 -3.44
CA LYS A 95 33.13 15.62 -3.58
C LYS A 95 32.40 16.44 -2.50
N PRO A 96 32.98 17.57 -2.07
CA PRO A 96 32.29 18.48 -1.14
C PRO A 96 30.92 18.91 -1.72
N GLY A 97 29.85 18.74 -0.93
CA GLY A 97 28.49 19.07 -1.35
C GLY A 97 27.79 18.05 -2.25
N GLU A 98 28.45 16.97 -2.61
CA GLU A 98 27.83 15.87 -3.36
C GLU A 98 26.82 15.09 -2.47
N ASN A 99 25.74 14.64 -3.09
CA ASN A 99 24.73 13.83 -2.39
C ASN A 99 25.27 12.40 -2.11
N PRO A 100 25.48 12.00 -0.86
CA PRO A 100 25.99 10.66 -0.55
C PRO A 100 25.12 9.54 -1.13
N ALA A 101 23.81 9.74 -1.20
CA ALA A 101 22.90 8.76 -1.78
C ALA A 101 23.11 8.55 -3.29
N THR A 102 23.36 9.62 -4.02
CA THR A 102 23.67 9.55 -5.47
C THR A 102 25.06 8.98 -5.70
N TRP A 103 26.04 9.46 -4.93
CA TRP A 103 27.43 9.02 -5.02
C TRP A 103 27.55 7.50 -4.74
N MET A 104 26.92 6.96 -3.70
CA MET A 104 26.99 5.53 -3.41
C MET A 104 26.39 4.68 -4.53
N LEU A 105 25.26 5.12 -5.12
CA LEU A 105 24.62 4.39 -6.22
C LEU A 105 25.51 4.39 -7.47
N THR A 106 26.14 5.50 -7.80
CA THR A 106 27.09 5.60 -8.91
C THR A 106 28.31 4.73 -8.67
N THR A 107 28.82 4.72 -7.45
CA THR A 107 30.00 3.94 -7.02
C THR A 107 29.78 2.44 -7.18
N ILE A 108 28.61 1.92 -6.77
CA ILE A 108 28.28 0.49 -6.89
C ILE A 108 27.81 0.09 -8.30
N GLY A 109 27.79 1.04 -9.26
CA GLY A 109 27.38 0.79 -10.63
C GLY A 109 25.87 0.70 -10.85
N ALA A 110 25.05 1.18 -9.91
CA ALA A 110 23.61 1.26 -10.07
C ALA A 110 23.26 2.41 -11.05
N GLY A 111 23.08 2.08 -12.32
CA GLY A 111 22.70 3.04 -13.37
C GLY A 111 23.69 3.19 -14.52
N SER A 112 24.89 2.60 -14.45
CA SER A 112 25.80 2.55 -15.59
C SER A 112 25.55 1.28 -16.42
N SER A 113 25.18 1.47 -17.68
CA SER A 113 25.14 0.39 -18.69
C SER A 113 26.49 0.16 -19.37
N SER A 114 27.58 0.74 -18.88
CA SER A 114 28.91 0.58 -19.44
C SER A 114 29.49 -0.80 -19.09
N ALA A 115 29.47 -1.66 -20.10
CA ALA A 115 29.93 -3.05 -20.06
C ALA A 115 31.48 -3.22 -19.99
N ASP A 116 32.24 -2.13 -19.91
CA ASP A 116 33.68 -2.15 -20.26
C ASP A 116 34.67 -2.24 -19.10
N THR A 117 34.21 -2.30 -17.86
CA THR A 117 35.12 -2.55 -16.73
C THR A 117 34.48 -3.56 -15.80
N LYS A 118 35.20 -4.64 -15.47
CA LYS A 118 34.75 -5.59 -14.42
C LYS A 118 34.38 -4.79 -13.18
N PRO A 119 33.08 -4.75 -12.78
CA PRO A 119 32.66 -3.98 -11.63
C PRO A 119 33.37 -4.53 -10.39
N PHE A 120 33.85 -3.63 -9.53
CA PHE A 120 34.42 -4.04 -8.25
C PHE A 120 33.36 -4.77 -7.43
N ASP A 121 33.71 -5.91 -6.84
CA ASP A 121 32.76 -6.73 -6.09
C ASP A 121 32.57 -6.23 -4.65
N TYR A 122 31.83 -5.15 -4.51
CA TYR A 122 31.45 -4.60 -3.20
C TYR A 122 30.65 -5.59 -2.34
N ALA A 123 29.83 -6.45 -2.96
CA ALA A 123 29.00 -7.39 -2.21
C ALA A 123 29.84 -8.55 -1.65
N GLY A 124 30.78 -9.11 -2.43
CA GLY A 124 31.72 -10.11 -1.94
C GLY A 124 32.60 -9.58 -0.83
N ASN A 125 33.06 -8.33 -0.95
CA ASN A 125 33.81 -7.66 0.12
C ASN A 125 32.97 -7.42 1.37
N TYR A 126 31.69 -7.03 1.23
CA TYR A 126 30.78 -6.92 2.37
C TYR A 126 30.57 -8.27 3.05
N ALA A 127 30.38 -9.33 2.27
CA ALA A 127 30.18 -10.68 2.79
C ALA A 127 31.30 -11.17 3.71
N GLN A 128 32.52 -10.67 3.51
CA GLN A 128 33.72 -11.01 4.29
C GLN A 128 34.09 -9.92 5.32
N SER A 129 33.31 -8.85 5.42
CA SER A 129 33.65 -7.69 6.25
C SER A 129 33.33 -7.92 7.74
N ALA A 130 34.09 -7.26 8.61
CA ALA A 130 33.81 -7.19 10.04
C ALA A 130 32.45 -6.52 10.31
N LEU A 131 31.99 -5.62 9.42
CA LEU A 131 30.72 -4.97 9.53
C LEU A 131 29.55 -5.98 9.46
N ARG A 132 29.62 -6.94 8.51
CA ARG A 132 28.65 -8.02 8.43
C ARG A 132 28.70 -8.94 9.64
N ALA A 133 29.90 -9.32 10.08
CA ALA A 133 30.04 -10.16 11.26
C ALA A 133 29.44 -9.52 12.51
N GLY A 134 29.68 -8.20 12.70
CA GLY A 134 29.07 -7.42 13.78
C GLY A 134 27.53 -7.36 13.67
N ALA A 135 26.99 -7.14 12.48
CA ALA A 135 25.54 -7.12 12.26
C ALA A 135 24.90 -8.49 12.55
N LEU A 136 25.51 -9.59 12.10
CA LEU A 136 25.02 -10.93 12.38
C LEU A 136 25.04 -11.25 13.88
N LYS A 137 26.13 -10.88 14.58
CA LYS A 137 26.21 -11.03 16.02
C LYS A 137 25.12 -10.25 16.75
N GLN A 138 24.86 -8.99 16.36
CA GLN A 138 23.77 -8.22 16.93
C GLN A 138 22.40 -8.88 16.70
N ILE A 139 22.17 -9.47 15.51
CA ILE A 139 20.94 -10.20 15.21
C ILE A 139 20.84 -11.45 16.11
N GLU A 140 21.92 -12.22 16.26
CA GLU A 140 21.96 -13.38 17.14
C GLU A 140 21.68 -12.99 18.60
N ASP A 141 22.32 -11.94 19.09
CA ASP A 141 22.12 -11.42 20.45
C ASP A 141 20.67 -11.00 20.70
N ILE A 142 20.04 -10.34 19.71
CA ILE A 142 18.63 -9.93 19.79
C ILE A 142 17.71 -11.18 19.78
N VAL A 143 17.95 -12.12 18.87
CA VAL A 143 17.13 -13.33 18.74
C VAL A 143 17.30 -14.27 19.94
N SER A 144 18.51 -14.43 20.45
CA SER A 144 18.80 -15.27 21.63
C SER A 144 18.41 -14.61 22.95
N GLY A 145 18.44 -13.29 23.02
CA GLY A 145 18.04 -12.50 24.19
C GLY A 145 16.53 -12.30 24.33
N GLU A 146 15.74 -12.72 23.36
CA GLU A 146 14.27 -12.70 23.42
C GLU A 146 13.76 -13.69 24.48
N SER A 147 13.69 -13.22 25.71
CA SER A 147 12.95 -13.92 26.77
C SER A 147 11.49 -14.08 26.32
N ASP A 148 10.91 -15.27 26.51
CA ASP A 148 9.51 -15.61 26.20
C ASP A 148 8.49 -14.62 26.82
N SER A 149 8.93 -13.88 27.85
CA SER A 149 8.13 -12.85 28.55
C SER A 149 7.84 -11.61 27.67
N ASN A 150 8.65 -11.33 26.64
CA ASN A 150 8.51 -10.15 25.75
C ASN A 150 7.81 -10.45 24.43
N LYS A 151 7.52 -11.71 24.15
CA LYS A 151 6.79 -12.08 22.91
C LYS A 151 5.35 -11.59 22.99
N VAL A 152 4.96 -10.73 22.07
CA VAL A 152 3.57 -10.31 21.92
C VAL A 152 2.75 -11.51 21.44
N LYS A 153 2.00 -12.12 22.37
CA LYS A 153 1.09 -13.23 22.05
C LYS A 153 -0.25 -12.64 21.62
N PHE A 154 -0.59 -12.83 20.36
CA PHE A 154 -1.91 -12.49 19.85
C PHE A 154 -2.89 -13.62 20.20
N THR A 155 -3.95 -13.30 20.94
CA THR A 155 -5.01 -14.25 21.30
C THR A 155 -5.87 -14.65 20.11
N SER A 156 -5.87 -13.85 19.05
CA SER A 156 -6.61 -14.12 17.83
C SER A 156 -5.85 -13.64 16.60
N ARG A 157 -6.19 -14.21 15.43
CA ARG A 157 -5.63 -13.80 14.13
C ARG A 157 -5.93 -12.35 13.78
N PHE A 158 -7.01 -11.78 14.29
CA PHE A 158 -7.46 -10.42 13.99
C PHE A 158 -7.49 -9.59 15.27
N ALA A 159 -7.11 -8.33 15.19
CA ALA A 159 -7.08 -7.40 16.33
C ALA A 159 -8.47 -7.11 16.92
N THR A 160 -9.55 -7.27 16.12
CA THR A 160 -10.92 -6.94 16.51
C THR A 160 -11.86 -8.13 16.37
N SER A 161 -12.98 -8.10 17.12
CA SER A 161 -14.00 -9.13 17.04
C SER A 161 -14.67 -9.20 15.67
N ALA A 162 -15.19 -10.35 15.28
CA ALA A 162 -15.90 -10.55 14.01
C ALA A 162 -17.11 -9.61 13.85
N ARG A 163 -17.78 -9.28 14.95
CA ARG A 163 -18.91 -8.34 15.01
C ARG A 163 -18.46 -6.92 14.63
N THR A 164 -17.39 -6.43 15.24
CA THR A 164 -16.81 -5.12 14.95
C THR A 164 -16.35 -5.03 13.50
N GLN A 165 -15.67 -6.08 12.99
CA GLN A 165 -15.26 -6.17 11.59
C GLN A 165 -16.47 -6.05 10.64
N GLY A 166 -17.52 -6.84 10.87
CA GLY A 166 -18.73 -6.83 10.05
C GLY A 166 -19.42 -5.46 10.03
N LEU A 167 -19.62 -4.85 11.21
CA LEU A 167 -20.23 -3.52 11.30
C LEU A 167 -19.41 -2.42 10.61
N THR A 168 -18.07 -2.47 10.76
CA THR A 168 -17.19 -1.51 10.13
C THR A 168 -17.20 -1.65 8.60
N VAL A 169 -17.14 -2.88 8.09
CA VAL A 169 -17.24 -3.15 6.65
C VAL A 169 -18.61 -2.74 6.11
N LEU A 170 -19.70 -3.05 6.82
CA LEU A 170 -21.05 -2.65 6.45
C LEU A 170 -21.16 -1.12 6.35
N LYS A 171 -20.70 -0.40 7.40
CA LYS A 171 -20.70 1.06 7.41
C LYS A 171 -19.90 1.64 6.23
N ARG A 172 -18.74 1.07 5.94
CA ARG A 172 -17.92 1.46 4.78
C ARG A 172 -18.68 1.24 3.47
N THR A 173 -19.25 0.06 3.27
CA THR A 173 -19.99 -0.29 2.06
C THR A 173 -21.19 0.64 1.86
N MET A 174 -21.95 0.92 2.91
CA MET A 174 -23.04 1.88 2.86
C MET A 174 -22.57 3.29 2.52
N THR A 175 -21.44 3.72 3.09
CA THR A 175 -20.86 5.04 2.76
C THR A 175 -20.44 5.11 1.29
N ILE A 176 -19.81 4.07 0.75
CA ILE A 176 -19.44 3.99 -0.67
C ILE A 176 -20.69 4.01 -1.53
N TYR A 177 -21.69 3.20 -1.19
CA TYR A 177 -22.97 3.14 -1.91
C TYR A 177 -23.61 4.52 -2.06
N PHE A 178 -23.74 5.28 -0.96
CA PHE A 178 -24.37 6.61 -0.99
C PHE A 178 -23.49 7.71 -1.58
N ARG A 179 -22.16 7.54 -1.54
CA ARG A 179 -21.20 8.54 -2.06
C ARG A 179 -20.71 8.27 -3.48
N THR A 180 -21.28 7.29 -4.18
CA THR A 180 -20.95 7.00 -5.56
C THR A 180 -22.03 7.56 -6.50
N PRO A 181 -21.95 8.83 -6.94
CA PRO A 181 -22.97 9.46 -7.78
C PRO A 181 -23.29 8.68 -9.06
N PRO A 182 -22.29 8.16 -9.82
CA PRO A 182 -22.57 7.39 -11.02
C PRO A 182 -23.47 6.18 -10.77
N TYR A 183 -23.37 5.56 -9.61
CA TYR A 183 -24.18 4.41 -9.26
C TYR A 183 -25.65 4.79 -8.94
N ASN A 184 -25.84 5.76 -8.05
CA ASN A 184 -27.20 6.12 -7.57
C ASN A 184 -27.91 7.07 -8.52
N THR A 185 -27.26 8.14 -8.96
CA THR A 185 -27.88 9.19 -9.80
C THR A 185 -28.24 8.68 -11.17
N VAL A 186 -27.34 7.92 -11.81
CA VAL A 186 -27.61 7.35 -13.15
C VAL A 186 -28.76 6.35 -13.09
N ARG A 187 -28.81 5.51 -12.06
CA ARG A 187 -29.94 4.57 -11.88
C ARG A 187 -31.27 5.28 -11.69
N MET A 188 -31.29 6.34 -10.89
CA MET A 188 -32.50 7.16 -10.68
C MET A 188 -32.95 7.81 -11.97
N ILE A 189 -32.06 8.43 -12.74
CA ILE A 189 -32.37 9.05 -14.03
C ILE A 189 -32.93 8.01 -15.00
N ILE A 190 -32.30 6.85 -15.12
CA ILE A 190 -32.77 5.78 -15.99
C ILE A 190 -34.14 5.28 -15.53
N ALA A 191 -34.34 5.05 -14.22
CA ALA A 191 -35.62 4.56 -13.71
C ALA A 191 -36.76 5.56 -13.98
N VAL A 192 -36.53 6.86 -13.74
CA VAL A 192 -37.49 7.91 -14.04
C VAL A 192 -37.75 8.01 -15.54
N GLY A 193 -36.70 7.99 -16.38
CA GLY A 193 -36.84 8.04 -17.83
C GLY A 193 -37.65 6.86 -18.37
N VAL A 194 -37.38 5.66 -17.92
CA VAL A 194 -38.14 4.46 -18.28
C VAL A 194 -39.60 4.58 -17.85
N ALA A 195 -39.83 5.00 -16.60
CA ALA A 195 -41.20 5.17 -16.10
C ALA A 195 -42.00 6.20 -16.94
N LEU A 196 -41.40 7.32 -17.32
CA LEU A 196 -42.03 8.34 -18.16
C LEU A 196 -42.36 7.78 -19.56
N ILE A 197 -41.43 7.07 -20.20
CA ILE A 197 -41.64 6.47 -21.52
C ILE A 197 -42.81 5.48 -21.48
N PHE A 198 -42.81 4.56 -20.52
CA PHE A 198 -43.88 3.56 -20.42
C PHE A 198 -45.20 4.22 -20.03
N SER A 199 -45.22 5.22 -19.16
CA SER A 199 -46.45 5.97 -18.83
C SER A 199 -47.05 6.62 -20.05
N THR A 200 -46.27 7.32 -20.88
CA THR A 200 -46.81 8.01 -22.07
C THR A 200 -47.34 7.00 -23.13
N VAL A 201 -46.69 5.85 -23.25
CA VAL A 201 -47.14 4.83 -24.23
C VAL A 201 -48.41 4.12 -23.79
N TYR A 202 -48.61 3.87 -22.49
CA TYR A 202 -49.71 3.01 -22.03
C TYR A 202 -50.87 3.77 -21.34
N ILE A 203 -50.75 5.06 -21.01
CA ILE A 203 -51.86 5.87 -20.49
C ILE A 203 -53.15 5.74 -21.36
N PRO A 204 -53.08 5.73 -22.72
CA PRO A 204 -54.27 5.62 -23.55
C PRO A 204 -55.05 4.31 -23.40
N PHE A 205 -54.44 3.31 -22.82
CA PHE A 205 -55.00 1.96 -22.66
C PHE A 205 -55.57 1.68 -21.26
N VAL A 206 -55.70 2.67 -20.42
CA VAL A 206 -56.23 2.54 -19.05
C VAL A 206 -57.60 3.25 -18.99
N PRO A 207 -58.68 2.59 -18.57
CA PRO A 207 -58.83 1.18 -18.20
C PRO A 207 -58.75 0.23 -19.39
N PRO A 208 -58.30 -1.03 -19.23
CA PRO A 208 -58.23 -2.01 -20.29
C PRO A 208 -59.66 -2.39 -20.72
N THR A 209 -59.96 -2.23 -22.01
CA THR A 209 -61.31 -2.49 -22.57
C THR A 209 -61.41 -3.89 -23.20
N ASN A 210 -60.28 -4.51 -23.57
CA ASN A 210 -60.19 -5.79 -24.23
C ASN A 210 -59.05 -6.64 -23.65
N GLU A 211 -59.09 -7.96 -23.81
CA GLU A 211 -58.01 -8.91 -23.44
C GLU A 211 -56.65 -8.54 -24.06
N SER A 212 -56.65 -8.08 -25.30
CA SER A 212 -55.44 -7.64 -26.00
C SER A 212 -54.77 -6.47 -25.29
N THR A 213 -55.57 -5.50 -24.84
CA THR A 213 -55.09 -4.32 -24.09
C THR A 213 -54.57 -4.71 -22.72
N LEU A 214 -55.26 -5.63 -22.04
CA LEU A 214 -54.79 -6.17 -20.75
C LEU A 214 -53.44 -6.88 -20.91
N ASN A 215 -53.31 -7.74 -21.91
CA ASN A 215 -52.03 -8.44 -22.18
C ASN A 215 -50.90 -7.46 -22.52
N SER A 216 -51.20 -6.38 -23.26
CA SER A 216 -50.21 -5.35 -23.58
C SER A 216 -49.71 -4.64 -22.32
N ILE A 217 -50.60 -4.28 -21.38
CA ILE A 217 -50.25 -3.68 -20.10
C ILE A 217 -49.40 -4.64 -19.25
N MET A 218 -49.80 -5.92 -19.15
CA MET A 218 -49.06 -6.94 -18.41
C MET A 218 -47.65 -7.15 -18.97
N ASN A 219 -47.52 -7.25 -20.30
CA ASN A 219 -46.22 -7.37 -20.95
C ASN A 219 -45.34 -6.14 -20.72
N SER A 220 -45.91 -4.93 -20.71
CA SER A 220 -45.12 -3.70 -20.43
C SER A 220 -44.58 -3.67 -19.01
N ILE A 221 -45.40 -4.09 -18.03
CA ILE A 221 -44.98 -4.22 -16.64
C ILE A 221 -43.81 -5.24 -16.55
N TYR A 222 -43.97 -6.40 -17.19
CA TYR A 222 -42.95 -7.43 -17.20
C TYR A 222 -41.63 -6.92 -17.80
N ILE A 223 -41.66 -6.27 -18.96
CA ILE A 223 -40.48 -5.72 -19.63
C ILE A 223 -39.84 -4.61 -18.76
N SER A 224 -40.65 -3.76 -18.13
CA SER A 224 -40.13 -2.69 -17.24
C SER A 224 -39.37 -3.24 -16.06
N VAL A 225 -39.92 -4.27 -15.41
CA VAL A 225 -39.26 -4.94 -14.26
C VAL A 225 -37.98 -5.62 -14.70
N LEU A 226 -38.01 -6.33 -15.84
CA LEU A 226 -36.86 -7.00 -16.40
C LEU A 226 -35.75 -6.02 -16.77
N PHE A 227 -36.08 -4.91 -17.43
CA PHE A 227 -35.12 -3.85 -17.80
C PHE A 227 -34.47 -3.22 -16.58
N LEU A 228 -35.27 -2.85 -15.56
CA LEU A 228 -34.74 -2.29 -14.32
C LEU A 228 -33.83 -3.27 -13.59
N SER A 229 -34.17 -4.56 -13.59
CA SER A 229 -33.38 -5.62 -12.96
C SER A 229 -32.03 -5.82 -13.65
N VAL A 230 -32.01 -5.89 -15.00
CA VAL A 230 -30.78 -6.01 -15.79
C VAL A 230 -29.89 -4.78 -15.61
N ASN A 231 -30.49 -3.58 -15.61
CA ASN A 231 -29.72 -2.34 -15.38
C ASN A 231 -29.15 -2.28 -13.96
N ALA A 232 -29.90 -2.72 -12.95
CA ALA A 232 -29.40 -2.86 -11.59
C ALA A 232 -28.22 -3.82 -11.50
N LEU A 233 -28.27 -4.95 -12.18
CA LEU A 233 -27.19 -5.94 -12.21
C LEU A 233 -25.91 -5.37 -12.85
N ASN A 234 -26.04 -4.73 -14.01
CA ASN A 234 -24.89 -4.16 -14.72
C ASN A 234 -24.17 -3.07 -13.90
N THR A 235 -24.92 -2.23 -13.21
CA THR A 235 -24.33 -1.18 -12.37
C THR A 235 -23.62 -1.73 -11.13
N ILE A 236 -24.10 -2.84 -10.55
CA ILE A 236 -23.44 -3.51 -9.41
C ILE A 236 -22.12 -4.15 -9.84
N LEU A 237 -22.04 -4.75 -11.03
CA LEU A 237 -20.82 -5.43 -11.49
C LEU A 237 -19.60 -4.51 -11.51
N ALA A 238 -19.74 -3.28 -12.01
CA ALA A 238 -18.65 -2.31 -12.06
C ALA A 238 -18.17 -1.92 -10.65
N LEU A 239 -19.08 -1.74 -9.70
CA LEU A 239 -18.74 -1.44 -8.31
C LEU A 239 -18.05 -2.65 -7.65
N PHE A 240 -18.51 -3.85 -7.93
CA PHE A 240 -17.95 -5.07 -7.39
C PHE A 240 -16.51 -5.33 -7.86
N GLU A 241 -16.21 -5.04 -9.12
CA GLU A 241 -14.85 -5.18 -9.67
C GLU A 241 -13.86 -4.26 -8.95
N PHE A 242 -14.26 -3.01 -8.70
CA PHE A 242 -13.44 -2.06 -7.92
C PHE A 242 -13.23 -2.53 -6.47
N GLU A 243 -14.30 -2.95 -5.78
CA GLU A 243 -14.26 -3.44 -4.40
C GLU A 243 -13.44 -4.73 -4.26
N ARG A 244 -13.44 -5.60 -5.26
CA ARG A 244 -12.69 -6.86 -5.27
C ARG A 244 -11.19 -6.64 -5.09
N ASN A 245 -10.63 -5.68 -5.79
CA ASN A 245 -9.20 -5.38 -5.70
C ASN A 245 -8.82 -4.83 -4.30
N MET A 246 -9.67 -4.00 -3.71
CA MET A 246 -9.50 -3.53 -2.34
C MET A 246 -9.64 -4.67 -1.32
N PHE A 247 -10.60 -5.55 -1.51
CA PHE A 247 -10.79 -6.73 -0.67
C PHE A 247 -9.53 -7.61 -0.61
N TYR A 248 -8.93 -7.92 -1.76
CA TYR A 248 -7.70 -8.74 -1.79
C TYR A 248 -6.53 -8.07 -1.06
N ARG A 249 -6.37 -6.77 -1.20
CA ARG A 249 -5.34 -6.01 -0.46
C ARG A 249 -5.57 -6.06 1.05
N HIS A 250 -6.80 -5.83 1.50
CA HIS A 250 -7.14 -5.87 2.92
C HIS A 250 -7.02 -7.28 3.51
N LYS A 251 -7.41 -8.30 2.74
CA LYS A 251 -7.24 -9.71 3.12
C LYS A 251 -5.77 -10.10 3.27
N ALA A 252 -4.93 -9.69 2.32
CA ALA A 252 -3.49 -9.91 2.37
C ALA A 252 -2.83 -9.19 3.56
N ALA A 253 -3.30 -7.98 3.89
CA ALA A 253 -2.85 -7.23 5.06
C ALA A 253 -3.43 -7.72 6.39
N GLY A 254 -4.26 -8.78 6.40
CA GLY A 254 -4.85 -9.33 7.62
C GLY A 254 -5.81 -8.41 8.36
N MET A 255 -6.40 -7.40 7.68
CA MET A 255 -7.24 -6.39 8.34
C MET A 255 -8.55 -6.98 8.86
N TYR A 256 -9.17 -7.91 8.12
CA TYR A 256 -10.41 -8.59 8.49
C TYR A 256 -10.56 -9.95 7.78
N GLY A 257 -11.43 -10.80 8.30
CA GLY A 257 -11.72 -12.11 7.72
C GLY A 257 -12.71 -12.04 6.56
N ALA A 258 -12.67 -13.03 5.67
CA ALA A 258 -13.59 -13.14 4.53
C ALA A 258 -15.08 -13.19 4.95
N ARG A 259 -15.38 -13.68 6.15
CA ARG A 259 -16.74 -13.70 6.70
C ARG A 259 -17.32 -12.30 6.96
N ALA A 260 -16.48 -11.29 7.18
CA ALA A 260 -16.91 -9.91 7.44
C ALA A 260 -17.45 -9.20 6.18
N THR A 261 -17.04 -9.66 4.99
CA THR A 261 -17.46 -9.11 3.69
C THR A 261 -18.60 -9.91 3.03
N GLY A 262 -19.15 -10.91 3.76
CA GLY A 262 -19.98 -11.90 3.12
C GLY A 262 -19.13 -12.92 2.34
N LYS A 263 -19.67 -14.11 2.08
CA LYS A 263 -18.99 -15.10 1.25
C LYS A 263 -18.89 -14.58 -0.17
N ILE A 264 -17.84 -13.82 -0.45
CA ILE A 264 -17.35 -13.59 -1.79
C ILE A 264 -16.26 -14.63 -2.01
N GLY A 265 -16.66 -15.80 -2.36
CA GLY A 265 -15.83 -16.92 -2.77
C GLY A 265 -16.17 -17.28 -4.17
#